data_78ec890474f98ca96d3690d1c80a14f4
#
_entry.id   78ec890474f98ca96d3690d1c80a14f4
#
_cell.length_a   1.000
_cell.length_b   1.000
_cell.length_c   1.000
_cell.angle_alpha   90.00
_cell.angle_beta   90.00
_cell.angle_gamma   90.00
#
_symmetry.space_group_name_H-M   'P 1'
#
loop_
_entity.id
_entity.type
_entity.pdbx_description
1 polymer ?
#
loop_
_entity_poly.entity_id
_entity_poly.type
_entity_poly.pdbx_seq_one_letter_code
_entity_poly.pdbx_strand_id
1 'polypeptide(L)'
;MTITFVSNYINHHQIPFSNAMYAQSGEDYCFIQTEPMEEERRNMGWSSGEEKLPYVHCLYEEEDFCIRKIMESDCVLAGWSGREDLIEQRLNAGKLTFRVTERIYREGQWKAISPKGLYHKYKEHIRYRNAPAYLLCAGAYVASDFRLIHAYPGKKLKFGYFPELRTYEGDTLWEKKRKDGID
;
A
#
# COMPACT_ATOMS: atom_id res chain seq x y z
N MET A 1 6.99 18.63 5.14
CA MET A 1 6.00 18.01 4.21
C MET A 1 5.46 16.77 4.88
N THR A 2 4.20 16.80 5.20
CA THR A 2 3.54 15.71 5.92
C THR A 2 3.09 14.60 4.95
N ILE A 3 3.39 13.35 5.30
CA ILE A 3 3.14 12.17 4.47
C ILE A 3 2.41 11.13 5.31
N THR A 4 1.25 10.69 4.85
CA THR A 4 0.48 9.63 5.49
C THR A 4 0.35 8.43 4.56
N PHE A 5 0.73 7.25 5.03
CA PHE A 5 0.47 6.00 4.33
C PHE A 5 -0.76 5.32 4.96
N VAL A 6 -1.77 5.03 4.17
CA VAL A 6 -3.01 4.37 4.60
C VAL A 6 -3.09 3.00 3.97
N SER A 7 -3.27 1.95 4.76
CA SER A 7 -3.48 0.58 4.29
C SER A 7 -4.32 -0.21 5.29
N ASN A 8 -4.73 -1.43 4.94
CA ASN A 8 -5.46 -2.29 5.88
C ASN A 8 -4.69 -2.50 7.19
N TYR A 9 -3.50 -3.06 7.13
CA TYR A 9 -2.57 -3.19 8.25
C TYR A 9 -1.13 -3.12 7.75
N ILE A 10 -0.21 -2.74 8.63
CA ILE A 10 1.23 -2.76 8.31
C ILE A 10 1.74 -4.20 8.32
N ASN A 11 2.64 -4.51 7.39
CA ASN A 11 3.25 -5.84 7.28
C ASN A 11 4.71 -5.74 6.81
N HIS A 12 5.41 -6.87 6.81
CA HIS A 12 6.83 -6.98 6.48
C HIS A 12 7.24 -6.42 5.10
N HIS A 13 6.30 -6.22 4.17
CA HIS A 13 6.58 -5.58 2.88
C HIS A 13 6.59 -4.05 2.95
N GLN A 14 5.91 -3.47 3.95
CA GLN A 14 5.74 -2.03 4.11
C GLN A 14 6.68 -1.46 5.17
N ILE A 15 7.08 -2.26 6.16
CA ILE A 15 7.92 -1.84 7.27
C ILE A 15 9.24 -1.22 6.83
N PRO A 16 10.05 -1.83 5.93
CA PRO A 16 11.33 -1.24 5.54
C PRO A 16 11.16 0.11 4.85
N PHE A 17 10.13 0.25 4.01
CA PHE A 17 9.78 1.52 3.39
C PHE A 17 9.35 2.55 4.44
N SER A 18 8.47 2.17 5.37
CA SER A 18 7.97 3.07 6.42
C SER A 18 9.07 3.49 7.39
N ASN A 19 9.98 2.58 7.75
CA ASN A 19 11.15 2.89 8.56
C ASN A 19 12.06 3.93 7.87
N ALA A 20 12.30 3.78 6.56
CA ALA A 20 13.11 4.72 5.80
C ALA A 20 12.43 6.10 5.70
N MET A 21 11.11 6.12 5.50
CA MET A 21 10.33 7.36 5.47
C MET A 21 10.35 8.07 6.83
N TYR A 22 10.13 7.33 7.91
CA TYR A 22 10.18 7.90 9.27
C TYR A 22 11.58 8.39 9.64
N ALA A 23 12.62 7.66 9.27
CA ALA A 23 14.01 8.11 9.50
C ALA A 23 14.35 9.44 8.80
N GLN A 24 13.72 9.73 7.64
CA GLN A 24 13.95 10.96 6.89
C GLN A 24 13.02 12.11 7.31
N SER A 25 11.79 11.82 7.71
CA SER A 25 10.72 12.81 7.92
C SER A 25 10.30 12.97 9.38
N GLY A 26 10.72 12.06 10.27
CA GLY A 26 10.30 12.06 11.67
C GLY A 26 8.79 12.03 11.81
N GLU A 27 8.25 12.87 12.68
CA GLU A 27 6.81 12.99 12.97
C GLU A 27 5.96 13.51 11.79
N ASP A 28 6.61 13.97 10.71
CA ASP A 28 5.93 14.32 9.46
C ASP A 28 5.45 13.09 8.67
N TYR A 29 5.94 11.89 9.03
CA TYR A 29 5.47 10.64 8.46
C TYR A 29 4.61 9.86 9.46
N CYS A 30 3.47 9.33 8.99
CA CYS A 30 2.70 8.33 9.74
C CYS A 30 2.14 7.24 8.82
N PHE A 31 1.94 6.08 9.40
CA PHE A 31 1.24 4.95 8.78
C PHE A 31 -0.08 4.73 9.52
N ILE A 32 -1.19 4.75 8.78
CA ILE A 32 -2.52 4.49 9.33
C ILE A 32 -2.99 3.12 8.86
N GLN A 33 -3.15 2.21 9.80
CA GLN A 33 -3.80 0.94 9.53
C GLN A 33 -5.30 1.05 9.82
N THR A 34 -6.11 0.59 8.86
CA THR A 34 -7.57 0.75 8.91
C THR A 34 -8.28 -0.44 9.55
N GLU A 35 -7.59 -1.56 9.68
CA GLU A 35 -8.12 -2.82 10.20
C GLU A 35 -7.07 -3.52 11.05
N PRO A 36 -7.47 -4.27 12.10
CA PRO A 36 -6.54 -5.16 12.79
C PRO A 36 -6.12 -6.30 11.85
N MET A 37 -4.87 -6.75 11.99
CA MET A 37 -4.40 -7.92 11.22
C MET A 37 -5.17 -9.18 11.63
N GLU A 38 -5.61 -9.94 10.64
CA GLU A 38 -6.31 -11.22 10.83
C GLU A 38 -5.42 -12.21 11.61
N GLU A 39 -6.03 -12.97 12.52
CA GLU A 39 -5.32 -13.93 13.37
C GLU A 39 -4.57 -15.00 12.55
N GLU A 40 -5.16 -15.45 11.44
CA GLU A 40 -4.52 -16.40 10.53
C GLU A 40 -3.19 -15.84 9.99
N ARG A 41 -3.14 -14.57 9.61
CA ARG A 41 -1.92 -13.93 9.11
C ARG A 41 -0.89 -13.71 10.21
N ARG A 42 -1.33 -13.38 11.43
CA ARG A 42 -0.44 -13.33 12.60
C ARG A 42 0.22 -14.70 12.84
N ASN A 43 -0.56 -15.78 12.76
CA ASN A 43 -0.06 -17.14 12.93
C ASN A 43 0.92 -17.57 11.81
N MET A 44 0.81 -16.99 10.61
CA MET A 44 1.78 -17.16 9.53
C MET A 44 3.07 -16.32 9.73
N GLY A 45 3.21 -15.59 10.83
CA GLY A 45 4.38 -14.75 11.11
C GLY A 45 4.42 -13.43 10.35
N TRP A 46 3.27 -12.89 9.93
CA TRP A 46 3.17 -11.61 9.24
C TRP A 46 3.26 -10.41 10.18
N SER A 47 3.01 -10.61 11.47
CA SER A 47 3.16 -9.61 12.52
C SER A 47 4.09 -10.10 13.62
N SER A 48 4.93 -9.22 14.09
CA SER A 48 5.80 -9.37 15.26
C SER A 48 5.71 -8.17 16.22
N GLY A 49 4.58 -7.48 16.22
CA GLY A 49 4.32 -6.32 17.09
C GLY A 49 4.58 -4.98 16.40
N GLU A 50 4.51 -4.94 15.07
CA GLU A 50 4.75 -3.74 14.25
C GLU A 50 3.72 -2.63 14.51
N GLU A 51 2.55 -2.93 15.07
CA GLU A 51 1.57 -1.96 15.53
C GLU A 51 2.12 -1.00 16.62
N LYS A 52 3.21 -1.38 17.25
CA LYS A 52 3.89 -0.57 18.30
C LYS A 52 4.97 0.36 17.75
N LEU A 53 5.17 0.39 16.43
CA LEU A 53 6.11 1.33 15.83
C LEU A 53 5.62 2.78 16.02
N PRO A 54 6.53 3.73 16.29
CA PRO A 54 6.14 5.09 16.72
C PRO A 54 5.36 5.88 15.68
N TYR A 55 5.38 5.46 14.43
CA TYR A 55 4.67 6.09 13.32
C TYR A 55 3.38 5.35 12.91
N VAL A 56 3.03 4.23 13.58
CA VAL A 56 1.83 3.44 13.26
C VAL A 56 0.68 3.88 14.15
N HIS A 57 -0.43 4.21 13.50
CA HIS A 57 -1.69 4.62 14.12
C HIS A 57 -2.82 3.72 13.67
N CYS A 58 -3.69 3.35 14.60
CA CYS A 58 -4.82 2.47 14.35
C CYS A 58 -6.12 3.26 14.19
N LEU A 59 -6.70 3.26 12.99
CA LEU A 59 -7.94 4.01 12.73
C LEU A 59 -9.09 3.59 13.67
N TYR A 60 -9.14 2.32 14.03
CA TYR A 60 -10.15 1.76 14.93
C TYR A 60 -9.93 2.08 16.43
N GLU A 61 -8.80 2.69 16.80
CA GLU A 61 -8.47 3.12 18.17
C GLU A 61 -8.50 4.65 18.30
N GLU A 62 -8.05 5.38 17.28
CA GLU A 62 -7.91 6.84 17.29
C GLU A 62 -8.48 7.48 16.01
N GLU A 63 -9.77 7.22 15.73
CA GLU A 63 -10.43 7.55 14.46
C GLU A 63 -10.29 9.03 14.08
N ASP A 64 -10.59 9.94 15.00
CA ASP A 64 -10.56 11.40 14.74
C ASP A 64 -9.15 11.89 14.36
N PHE A 65 -8.12 11.36 15.02
CA PHE A 65 -6.73 11.68 14.71
C PHE A 65 -6.36 11.17 13.31
N CYS A 66 -6.69 9.91 13.03
CA CYS A 66 -6.38 9.28 11.75
C CYS A 66 -7.08 9.96 10.57
N ILE A 67 -8.39 10.26 10.71
CA ILE A 67 -9.15 10.98 9.67
C ILE A 67 -8.53 12.36 9.43
N ARG A 68 -8.20 13.09 10.46
CA ARG A 68 -7.54 14.39 10.33
C ARG A 68 -6.19 14.27 9.59
N LYS A 69 -5.35 13.31 9.95
CA LYS A 69 -4.08 13.04 9.26
C LYS A 69 -4.30 12.70 7.78
N ILE A 70 -5.27 11.85 7.45
CA ILE A 70 -5.62 11.53 6.06
C ILE A 70 -6.06 12.78 5.31
N MET A 71 -6.85 13.65 5.93
CA MET A 71 -7.39 14.82 5.26
C MET A 71 -6.42 16.00 5.19
N GLU A 72 -5.53 16.18 6.15
CA GLU A 72 -4.66 17.36 6.24
C GLU A 72 -3.26 17.17 5.68
N SER A 73 -2.75 15.93 5.61
CA SER A 73 -1.40 15.67 5.08
C SER A 73 -1.21 16.20 3.68
N ASP A 74 -0.03 16.72 3.40
CA ASP A 74 0.35 17.24 2.07
C ASP A 74 0.25 16.12 1.02
N CYS A 75 0.63 14.89 1.39
CA CYS A 75 0.63 13.72 0.54
C CYS A 75 0.05 12.50 1.26
N VAL A 76 -0.81 11.73 0.59
CA VAL A 76 -1.28 10.43 1.06
C VAL A 76 -0.89 9.34 0.08
N LEU A 77 -0.26 8.28 0.61
CA LEU A 77 -0.07 7.01 -0.07
C LEU A 77 -1.23 6.08 0.33
N ALA A 78 -2.11 5.76 -0.61
CA ALA A 78 -3.28 4.93 -0.36
C ALA A 78 -3.07 3.52 -0.92
N GLY A 79 -2.80 2.57 -0.03
CA GLY A 79 -2.82 1.14 -0.30
C GLY A 79 -4.24 0.57 -0.29
N TRP A 80 -4.34 -0.75 -0.25
CA TRP A 80 -5.65 -1.39 -0.08
C TRP A 80 -6.19 -1.17 1.34
N SER A 81 -7.46 -0.77 1.42
CA SER A 81 -8.11 -0.46 2.69
C SER A 81 -9.63 -0.66 2.57
N GLY A 82 -10.29 -1.13 3.63
CA GLY A 82 -11.75 -1.18 3.73
C GLY A 82 -12.39 0.21 3.85
N ARG A 83 -11.61 1.26 4.11
CA ARG A 83 -12.06 2.66 4.26
C ARG A 83 -11.78 3.49 3.01
N GLU A 84 -12.20 2.97 1.85
CA GLU A 84 -12.12 3.69 0.57
C GLU A 84 -12.89 5.02 0.59
N ASP A 85 -13.92 5.13 1.44
CA ASP A 85 -14.68 6.35 1.69
C ASP A 85 -13.80 7.55 2.07
N LEU A 86 -12.78 7.35 2.91
CA LEU A 86 -11.86 8.40 3.32
C LEU A 86 -10.94 8.85 2.17
N ILE A 87 -10.50 7.90 1.36
CA ILE A 87 -9.69 8.22 0.17
C ILE A 87 -10.52 8.95 -0.87
N GLU A 88 -11.79 8.56 -1.08
CA GLU A 88 -12.71 9.28 -1.94
C GLU A 88 -12.95 10.71 -1.48
N GLN A 89 -13.17 10.95 -0.18
CA GLN A 89 -13.32 12.30 0.39
C GLN A 89 -12.10 13.17 0.10
N ARG A 90 -10.90 12.62 0.31
CA ARG A 90 -9.65 13.34 0.03
C ARG A 90 -9.49 13.67 -1.45
N LEU A 91 -9.79 12.72 -2.35
CA LEU A 91 -9.73 12.93 -3.80
C LEU A 91 -10.74 13.97 -4.27
N ASN A 92 -11.95 13.97 -3.70
CA ASN A 92 -12.98 14.98 -3.99
C ASN A 92 -12.58 16.37 -3.49
N ALA A 93 -11.80 16.45 -2.42
CA ALA A 93 -11.20 17.69 -1.94
C ALA A 93 -9.99 18.16 -2.78
N GLY A 94 -9.64 17.44 -3.85
CA GLY A 94 -8.54 17.81 -4.75
C GLY A 94 -7.15 17.70 -4.14
N LYS A 95 -6.96 16.83 -3.14
CA LYS A 95 -5.69 16.70 -2.43
C LYS A 95 -4.80 15.62 -3.04
N LEU A 96 -3.49 15.86 -3.04
CA LEU A 96 -2.48 14.96 -3.61
C LEU A 96 -2.54 13.58 -2.98
N THR A 97 -2.79 12.58 -3.82
CA THR A 97 -2.94 11.19 -3.40
C THR A 97 -2.21 10.25 -4.37
N PHE A 98 -1.41 9.35 -3.84
CA PHE A 98 -0.78 8.27 -4.59
C PHE A 98 -1.46 6.95 -4.24
N ARG A 99 -2.11 6.32 -5.20
CA ARG A 99 -2.68 4.98 -5.01
C ARG A 99 -1.64 3.92 -5.26
N VAL A 100 -1.34 3.13 -4.24
CA VAL A 100 -0.44 1.97 -4.33
C VAL A 100 -1.29 0.76 -4.69
N THR A 101 -1.03 0.13 -5.83
CA THR A 101 -1.85 -1.00 -6.27
C THR A 101 -1.05 -2.04 -7.02
N GLU A 102 -1.53 -3.27 -6.95
CA GLU A 102 -1.12 -4.41 -7.76
C GLU A 102 -1.99 -4.53 -9.02
N ARG A 103 -1.78 -5.60 -9.78
CA ARG A 103 -2.56 -5.91 -10.98
C ARG A 103 -4.05 -6.08 -10.66
N ILE A 104 -4.89 -5.37 -11.40
CA ILE A 104 -6.35 -5.50 -11.32
C ILE A 104 -6.89 -6.63 -12.20
N TYR A 105 -6.10 -7.08 -13.18
CA TYR A 105 -6.47 -8.16 -14.13
C TYR A 105 -5.52 -9.35 -14.01
N ARG A 106 -5.36 -9.90 -12.80
CA ARG A 106 -4.47 -11.05 -12.53
C ARG A 106 -4.84 -12.29 -13.35
N GLU A 107 -6.13 -12.53 -13.56
CA GLU A 107 -6.66 -13.68 -14.29
C GLU A 107 -6.80 -13.45 -15.81
N GLY A 108 -6.44 -12.27 -16.29
CA GLY A 108 -6.46 -11.91 -17.69
C GLY A 108 -7.13 -10.57 -17.99
N GLN A 109 -6.55 -9.85 -18.95
CA GLN A 109 -7.00 -8.51 -19.33
C GLN A 109 -8.36 -8.50 -20.04
N TRP A 110 -8.87 -9.65 -20.51
CA TRP A 110 -10.21 -9.78 -21.07
C TRP A 110 -11.31 -9.34 -20.09
N LYS A 111 -11.06 -9.38 -18.79
CA LYS A 111 -11.98 -8.86 -17.75
C LYS A 111 -12.19 -7.34 -17.83
N ALA A 112 -11.37 -6.61 -18.58
CA ALA A 112 -11.53 -5.17 -18.79
C ALA A 112 -12.84 -4.81 -19.52
N ILE A 113 -13.41 -5.74 -20.28
CA ILE A 113 -14.68 -5.52 -21.01
C ILE A 113 -15.92 -5.82 -20.15
N SER A 114 -15.77 -6.32 -18.92
CA SER A 114 -16.91 -6.59 -18.02
C SER A 114 -17.58 -5.28 -17.59
N PRO A 115 -18.88 -5.05 -17.91
CA PRO A 115 -19.57 -3.81 -17.56
C PRO A 115 -19.59 -3.55 -16.04
N LYS A 116 -19.86 -4.60 -15.24
CA LYS A 116 -19.85 -4.50 -13.78
C LYS A 116 -18.46 -4.16 -13.24
N GLY A 117 -17.43 -4.84 -13.73
CA GLY A 117 -16.04 -4.58 -13.36
C GLY A 117 -15.61 -3.17 -13.75
N LEU A 118 -15.99 -2.72 -14.94
CA LEU A 118 -15.66 -1.38 -15.43
C LEU A 118 -16.36 -0.28 -14.60
N TYR A 119 -17.60 -0.50 -14.16
CA TYR A 119 -18.31 0.43 -13.28
C TYR A 119 -17.58 0.60 -11.94
N HIS A 120 -17.11 -0.50 -11.31
CA HIS A 120 -16.29 -0.39 -10.09
C HIS A 120 -14.99 0.37 -10.36
N LYS A 121 -14.28 0.06 -11.45
CA LYS A 121 -13.06 0.77 -11.81
C LYS A 121 -13.30 2.25 -12.16
N TYR A 122 -14.46 2.59 -12.70
CA TYR A 122 -14.86 3.97 -12.88
C TYR A 122 -14.96 4.69 -11.53
N LYS A 123 -15.68 4.14 -10.57
CA LYS A 123 -15.85 4.74 -9.24
C LYS A 123 -14.53 4.90 -8.48
N GLU A 124 -13.67 3.89 -8.53
CA GLU A 124 -12.43 3.86 -7.76
C GLU A 124 -11.29 4.65 -8.41
N HIS A 125 -11.24 4.71 -9.75
CA HIS A 125 -10.05 5.19 -10.45
C HIS A 125 -10.33 6.17 -11.60
N ILE A 126 -11.27 5.84 -12.52
CA ILE A 126 -11.40 6.58 -13.78
C ILE A 126 -11.93 8.00 -13.55
N ARG A 127 -12.91 8.16 -12.67
CA ARG A 127 -13.52 9.47 -12.36
C ARG A 127 -12.50 10.47 -11.80
N TYR A 128 -11.43 9.99 -11.20
CA TYR A 128 -10.36 10.82 -10.64
C TYR A 128 -9.18 11.08 -11.60
N ARG A 129 -9.33 10.74 -12.88
CA ARG A 129 -8.25 10.88 -13.88
C ARG A 129 -7.67 12.29 -13.98
N ASN A 130 -8.46 13.31 -13.68
CA ASN A 130 -8.04 14.72 -13.71
C ASN A 130 -7.65 15.28 -12.33
N ALA A 131 -7.93 14.55 -11.25
CA ALA A 131 -7.53 14.93 -9.91
C ALA A 131 -6.00 14.84 -9.72
N PRO A 132 -5.41 15.46 -8.69
CA PRO A 132 -4.01 15.26 -8.33
C PRO A 132 -3.77 13.87 -7.73
N ALA A 133 -4.20 12.86 -8.47
CA ALA A 133 -4.11 11.44 -8.12
C ALA A 133 -3.11 10.75 -9.04
N TYR A 134 -2.15 10.05 -8.46
CA TYR A 134 -1.12 9.28 -9.15
C TYR A 134 -1.24 7.80 -8.81
N LEU A 135 -0.77 6.94 -9.71
CA LEU A 135 -0.72 5.51 -9.49
C LEU A 135 0.71 5.05 -9.26
N LEU A 136 0.95 4.44 -8.11
CA LEU A 136 2.17 3.71 -7.78
C LEU A 136 1.99 2.24 -8.16
N CYS A 137 2.63 1.84 -9.23
CA CYS A 137 2.46 0.53 -9.84
C CYS A 137 3.37 -0.51 -9.17
N ALA A 138 2.82 -1.31 -8.26
CA ALA A 138 3.54 -2.41 -7.61
C ALA A 138 3.58 -3.63 -8.55
N GLY A 139 4.49 -3.59 -9.54
CA GLY A 139 4.73 -4.65 -10.51
C GLY A 139 4.68 -4.20 -11.97
N ALA A 140 5.29 -5.01 -12.84
CA ALA A 140 5.56 -4.66 -14.24
C ALA A 140 4.31 -4.41 -15.10
N TYR A 141 3.21 -5.12 -14.84
CA TYR A 141 2.02 -5.09 -15.67
C TYR A 141 0.92 -4.15 -15.17
N VAL A 142 1.06 -3.56 -13.99
CA VAL A 142 0.04 -2.69 -13.39
C VAL A 142 -0.26 -1.49 -14.29
N ALA A 143 0.76 -0.81 -14.80
CA ALA A 143 0.60 0.34 -15.68
C ALA A 143 -0.18 -0.01 -16.95
N SER A 144 -0.01 -1.21 -17.52
CA SER A 144 -0.74 -1.66 -18.70
C SER A 144 -2.20 -1.96 -18.40
N ASP A 145 -2.51 -2.59 -17.26
CA ASP A 145 -3.88 -2.86 -16.84
C ASP A 145 -4.68 -1.55 -16.69
N PHE A 146 -4.09 -0.53 -16.05
CA PHE A 146 -4.73 0.78 -15.89
C PHE A 146 -4.75 1.63 -17.18
N ARG A 147 -3.94 1.31 -18.17
CA ARG A 147 -4.02 1.92 -19.50
C ARG A 147 -5.27 1.46 -20.23
N LEU A 148 -5.64 0.19 -20.14
CA LEU A 148 -6.84 -0.37 -20.77
C LEU A 148 -8.12 0.35 -20.37
N ILE A 149 -8.20 0.81 -19.13
CA ILE A 149 -9.37 1.54 -18.60
C ILE A 149 -9.20 3.06 -18.63
N HIS A 150 -8.17 3.57 -19.32
CA HIS A 150 -7.87 5.00 -19.42
C HIS A 150 -7.77 5.75 -18.06
N ALA A 151 -7.36 5.07 -16.99
CA ALA A 151 -7.11 5.68 -15.69
C ALA A 151 -5.69 6.25 -15.60
N TYR A 152 -5.52 7.30 -14.82
CA TYR A 152 -4.23 7.96 -14.53
C TYR A 152 -3.36 8.27 -15.78
N PRO A 153 -3.86 9.01 -16.79
CA PRO A 153 -3.10 9.34 -17.97
C PRO A 153 -1.86 10.18 -17.62
N GLY A 154 -0.66 9.71 -17.98
CA GLY A 154 0.60 10.38 -17.64
C GLY A 154 1.01 10.35 -16.15
N LYS A 155 0.23 9.69 -15.29
CA LYS A 155 0.39 9.72 -13.82
C LYS A 155 0.63 8.32 -13.23
N LYS A 156 1.30 7.42 -13.97
CA LYS A 156 1.66 6.06 -13.54
C LYS A 156 3.16 6.00 -13.28
N LEU A 157 3.54 5.71 -12.03
CA LEU A 157 4.92 5.66 -11.59
C LEU A 157 5.28 4.22 -11.20
N LYS A 158 6.54 3.84 -11.42
CA LYS A 158 7.05 2.55 -10.95
C LYS A 158 7.10 2.56 -9.42
N PHE A 159 6.67 1.47 -8.85
CA PHE A 159 6.76 1.21 -7.42
C PHE A 159 6.99 -0.28 -7.19
N GLY A 160 7.33 -0.69 -5.98
CA GLY A 160 7.54 -2.08 -5.65
C GLY A 160 7.37 -2.35 -4.16
N TYR A 161 7.57 -3.58 -3.79
CA TYR A 161 7.76 -3.97 -2.40
C TYR A 161 9.23 -3.79 -2.05
N PHE A 162 9.49 -3.38 -0.81
CA PHE A 162 10.83 -3.15 -0.29
C PHE A 162 11.09 -4.12 0.88
N PRO A 163 11.23 -5.43 0.60
CA PRO A 163 11.51 -6.39 1.66
C PRO A 163 12.86 -6.10 2.30
N GLU A 164 13.00 -6.48 3.57
CA GLU A 164 14.27 -6.40 4.25
C GLU A 164 15.31 -7.27 3.53
N LEU A 165 16.44 -6.67 3.21
CA LEU A 165 17.55 -7.39 2.60
C LEU A 165 18.31 -8.15 3.69
N ARG A 166 18.16 -9.47 3.72
CA ARG A 166 18.92 -10.34 4.60
C ARG A 166 20.11 -10.90 3.85
N THR A 167 21.32 -10.56 4.29
CA THR A 167 22.54 -11.18 3.79
C THR A 167 22.85 -12.41 4.64
N TYR A 168 23.02 -13.53 3.99
CA TYR A 168 23.45 -14.78 4.64
C TYR A 168 24.88 -15.10 4.20
N GLU A 169 25.74 -15.44 5.15
CA GLU A 169 27.01 -16.06 4.79
C GLU A 169 26.73 -17.46 4.23
N GLY A 170 27.14 -17.70 2.99
CA GLY A 170 26.84 -18.93 2.25
C GLY A 170 27.23 -20.19 3.00
N ASP A 171 28.40 -20.18 3.65
CA ASP A 171 28.94 -21.33 4.37
C ASP A 171 28.07 -21.75 5.58
N THR A 172 27.59 -20.76 6.35
CA THR A 172 26.69 -21.02 7.49
C THR A 172 25.33 -21.56 7.06
N LEU A 173 24.85 -21.16 5.90
CA LEU A 173 23.57 -21.61 5.33
C LEU A 173 23.68 -23.07 4.86
N TRP A 174 24.81 -23.45 4.24
CA TRP A 174 25.08 -24.81 3.81
C TRP A 174 25.30 -25.76 4.98
N GLU A 175 25.99 -25.31 6.05
CA GLU A 175 26.17 -26.09 7.26
C GLU A 175 24.83 -26.35 7.96
N LYS A 176 23.94 -25.35 8.02
CA LYS A 176 22.60 -25.52 8.58
C LYS A 176 21.77 -26.49 7.77
N LYS A 177 21.75 -26.39 6.44
CA LYS A 177 21.03 -27.31 5.55
C LYS A 177 21.49 -28.73 5.75
N ARG A 178 22.80 -28.98 5.80
CA ARG A 178 23.37 -30.33 6.06
C ARG A 178 22.96 -30.89 7.42
N LYS A 179 22.89 -30.04 8.47
CA LYS A 179 22.42 -30.47 9.80
C LYS A 179 20.94 -30.83 9.82
N ASP A 180 20.14 -30.11 9.05
CA ASP A 180 18.67 -30.26 8.98
C ASP A 180 18.29 -31.40 7.97
N GLY A 181 19.25 -32.08 7.31
CA GLY A 181 19.00 -33.16 6.36
C GLY A 181 18.29 -32.74 5.08
N ILE A 182 18.45 -31.48 4.69
CA ILE A 182 17.84 -30.89 3.47
C ILE A 182 18.97 -30.85 2.41
N ASP A 183 18.91 -31.78 1.45
CA ASP A 183 19.79 -31.81 0.26
C ASP A 183 19.43 -30.76 -0.79
#